data_b291aa1eb6f437e1eb5df7b30a3d1959
#
_entry.id   b291aa1eb6f437e1eb5df7b30a3d1959
#
_cell.length_a   1.000
_cell.length_b   1.000
_cell.length_c   1.000
_cell.angle_alpha   90.00
_cell.angle_beta   90.00
_cell.angle_gamma   90.00
#
_symmetry.space_group_name_H-M   'P 1'
#
loop_
_entity.id
_entity.type
_entity.pdbx_description
1 polymer ?
#
loop_
_entity_poly.entity_id
_entity_poly.type
_entity_poly.pdbx_seq_one_letter_code
_entity_poly.pdbx_strand_id
1 'polypeptide(L)'
;MEPAGRAEGSPMTRAQVVDAYFMEHRARLLDVAAFLDRVDRAGAGGDDFRMQAFRRCVAILGDGRPDRARRILELLSDPSAEPVATAGMKGATGAHDPSKA
;
A
#
# COMPACT_ATOMS: atom_id res chain seq x y z
N MET A 1 -8.77 26.08 21.65
CA MET A 1 -8.74 25.86 21.24
C MET A 1 -8.14 25.19 20.26
N GLU A 2 -8.29 25.26 19.23
CA GLU A 2 -7.82 24.53 18.36
C GLU A 2 -6.60 24.86 17.89
N PRO A 3 -5.73 24.17 17.95
CA PRO A 3 -4.46 24.49 17.46
C PRO A 3 -4.47 24.64 15.99
N ALA A 4 -3.62 25.49 15.60
CA ALA A 4 -3.51 25.74 14.21
C ALA A 4 -3.13 24.53 13.43
N GLY A 5 -2.38 23.66 13.99
CA GLY A 5 -1.96 22.51 13.25
C GLY A 5 -3.09 21.62 12.82
N ARG A 6 -4.24 21.88 13.34
CA ARG A 6 -5.35 21.10 12.92
C ARG A 6 -5.73 21.33 11.52
N ALA A 7 -5.31 22.38 10.95
CA ALA A 7 -5.67 22.66 9.58
C ALA A 7 -5.19 21.59 8.64
N GLU A 8 -4.08 20.96 8.97
CA GLU A 8 -3.60 19.94 8.12
C GLU A 8 -3.88 18.59 8.61
N GLY A 9 -4.58 18.42 9.67
CA GLY A 9 -4.75 17.13 10.26
C GLY A 9 -6.18 16.69 10.34
N SER A 10 -6.35 15.57 10.95
CA SER A 10 -7.64 15.01 11.21
C SER A 10 -8.34 15.82 12.29
N PRO A 11 -9.68 15.93 12.28
CA PRO A 11 -10.38 16.50 13.41
C PRO A 11 -10.29 15.67 14.67
N MET A 12 -9.79 14.45 14.57
CA MET A 12 -9.64 13.56 15.71
C MET A 12 -8.24 13.69 16.26
N THR A 13 -8.09 13.47 17.57
CA THR A 13 -6.76 13.37 18.15
C THR A 13 -6.12 12.06 17.74
N ARG A 14 -4.82 11.95 17.93
CA ARG A 14 -4.11 10.71 17.65
C ARG A 14 -4.73 9.54 18.41
N ALA A 15 -5.03 9.74 19.71
CA ALA A 15 -5.61 8.67 20.52
C ALA A 15 -6.98 8.28 20.00
N GLN A 16 -7.77 9.24 19.56
CA GLN A 16 -9.09 8.92 19.02
C GLN A 16 -8.98 8.13 17.74
N VAL A 17 -8.03 8.46 16.87
CA VAL A 17 -7.82 7.71 15.63
C VAL A 17 -7.41 6.28 15.97
N VAL A 18 -6.47 6.11 16.87
CA VAL A 18 -6.02 4.76 17.25
C VAL A 18 -7.19 3.97 17.85
N ASP A 19 -7.94 4.59 18.75
CA ASP A 19 -9.05 3.89 19.37
C ASP A 19 -10.10 3.46 18.34
N ALA A 20 -10.36 4.30 17.37
CA ALA A 20 -11.40 4.01 16.40
C ALA A 20 -10.99 2.95 15.38
N TYR A 21 -9.72 2.89 15.03
CA TYR A 21 -9.32 2.10 13.87
C TYR A 21 -8.29 1.01 14.16
N PHE A 22 -7.79 0.90 15.39
CA PHE A 22 -6.70 -0.03 15.65
C PHE A 22 -7.08 -1.49 15.39
N MET A 23 -8.24 -1.92 15.88
CA MET A 23 -8.60 -3.34 15.76
C MET A 23 -8.77 -3.76 14.30
N GLU A 24 -9.33 -2.88 13.51
CA GLU A 24 -9.47 -3.16 12.08
C GLU A 24 -8.10 -3.30 11.42
N HIS A 25 -7.18 -2.42 11.77
CA HIS A 25 -5.88 -2.46 11.13
C HIS A 25 -4.98 -3.54 11.71
N ARG A 26 -5.20 -3.92 12.97
CA ARG A 26 -4.55 -5.10 13.50
C ARG A 26 -4.90 -6.32 12.66
N ALA A 27 -6.18 -6.47 12.34
CA ALA A 27 -6.62 -7.60 11.53
C ALA A 27 -5.99 -7.54 10.12
N ARG A 28 -5.95 -6.37 9.53
CA ARG A 28 -5.37 -6.22 8.20
C ARG A 28 -3.87 -6.49 8.20
N LEU A 29 -3.18 -6.10 9.25
CA LEU A 29 -1.76 -6.38 9.35
C LEU A 29 -1.50 -7.88 9.44
N LEU A 30 -2.32 -8.57 10.23
CA LEU A 30 -2.19 -10.02 10.33
C LEU A 30 -2.50 -10.70 9.00
N ASP A 31 -3.44 -10.16 8.24
CA ASP A 31 -3.73 -10.69 6.90
C ASP A 31 -2.53 -10.52 5.98
N VAL A 32 -1.85 -9.38 6.05
CA VAL A 32 -0.66 -9.17 5.25
C VAL A 32 0.43 -10.16 5.65
N ALA A 33 0.64 -10.34 6.95
CA ALA A 33 1.64 -11.27 7.43
C ALA A 33 1.35 -12.70 6.97
N ALA A 34 0.10 -13.10 7.05
CA ALA A 34 -0.29 -14.44 6.63
C ALA A 34 -0.10 -14.62 5.12
N PHE A 35 -0.38 -13.58 4.37
CA PHE A 35 -0.16 -13.61 2.92
C PHE A 35 1.32 -13.83 2.60
N LEU A 36 2.19 -13.09 3.27
CA LEU A 36 3.62 -13.25 3.04
C LEU A 36 4.09 -14.64 3.39
N ASP A 37 3.56 -15.19 4.49
CA ASP A 37 3.91 -16.55 4.87
C ASP A 37 3.45 -17.57 3.83
N ARG A 38 2.26 -17.35 3.26
CA ARG A 38 1.77 -18.25 2.22
C ARG A 38 2.63 -18.19 0.97
N VAL A 39 3.06 -17.01 0.59
CA VAL A 39 3.93 -16.86 -0.57
C VAL A 39 5.23 -17.64 -0.32
N ASP A 40 5.79 -17.49 0.88
CA ASP A 40 7.04 -18.14 1.20
C ASP A 40 6.92 -19.67 1.21
N ARG A 41 5.78 -20.17 1.67
CA ARG A 41 5.59 -21.62 1.73
C ARG A 41 5.26 -22.24 0.37
N ALA A 42 4.85 -21.42 -0.58
CA ALA A 42 4.30 -21.96 -1.82
C ALA A 42 5.33 -22.47 -2.78
N GLY A 43 6.58 -22.33 -2.46
CA GLY A 43 7.55 -22.98 -3.29
C GLY A 43 8.73 -22.15 -3.64
N ALA A 44 9.54 -22.67 -4.53
CA ALA A 44 10.86 -22.15 -4.76
C ALA A 44 10.95 -21.08 -5.81
N GLY A 45 9.93 -20.61 -6.36
CA GLY A 45 10.02 -19.57 -7.38
C GLY A 45 10.42 -18.25 -6.76
N GLY A 46 11.02 -17.39 -7.52
CA GLY A 46 11.33 -16.07 -7.03
C GLY A 46 10.11 -15.17 -7.07
N ASP A 47 10.23 -13.98 -6.50
CA ASP A 47 9.17 -13.01 -6.53
C ASP A 47 8.98 -12.48 -7.95
N ASP A 48 7.74 -12.42 -8.40
CA ASP A 48 7.47 -11.74 -9.65
C ASP A 48 7.40 -10.23 -9.40
N PHE A 49 7.09 -9.45 -10.44
CA PHE A 49 7.07 -8.00 -10.31
C PHE A 49 6.07 -7.53 -9.27
N ARG A 50 4.96 -8.26 -9.10
CA ARG A 50 3.96 -7.87 -8.11
C ARG A 50 4.50 -8.01 -6.69
N MET A 51 5.16 -9.13 -6.41
CA MET A 51 5.70 -9.35 -5.08
C MET A 51 6.89 -8.47 -4.80
N GLN A 52 7.70 -8.18 -5.79
CA GLN A 52 8.80 -7.24 -5.62
C GLN A 52 8.26 -5.87 -5.24
N ALA A 53 7.21 -5.40 -5.91
CA ALA A 53 6.59 -4.14 -5.59
C ALA A 53 5.93 -4.19 -4.21
N PHE A 54 5.28 -5.29 -3.88
CA PHE A 54 4.61 -5.44 -2.60
C PHE A 54 5.60 -5.32 -1.45
N ARG A 55 6.75 -5.97 -1.56
CA ARG A 55 7.75 -5.90 -0.49
C ARG A 55 8.34 -4.49 -0.35
N ARG A 56 8.47 -3.78 -1.44
CA ARG A 56 8.89 -2.38 -1.37
C ARG A 56 7.84 -1.53 -0.66
N CYS A 57 6.57 -1.82 -0.88
CA CYS A 57 5.48 -1.13 -0.20
C CYS A 57 5.51 -1.42 1.30
N VAL A 58 5.78 -2.65 1.67
CA VAL A 58 5.89 -3.00 3.09
C VAL A 58 7.01 -2.18 3.74
N ALA A 59 8.12 -2.00 3.05
CA ALA A 59 9.20 -1.17 3.59
C ALA A 59 8.78 0.29 3.74
N ILE A 60 7.95 0.79 2.84
CA ILE A 60 7.44 2.16 2.95
C ILE A 60 6.61 2.33 4.22
N LEU A 61 5.85 1.31 4.61
CA LEU A 61 5.01 1.42 5.80
C LEU A 61 5.82 1.75 7.04
N GLY A 62 7.03 1.27 7.13
CA GLY A 62 7.84 1.46 8.32
C GLY A 62 8.94 2.49 8.20
N ASP A 63 8.95 3.30 7.17
CA ASP A 63 10.09 4.18 6.94
C ASP A 63 10.03 5.51 7.70
N GLY A 64 8.95 5.77 8.43
CA GLY A 64 8.86 6.97 9.25
C GLY A 64 8.53 8.24 8.51
N ARG A 65 8.29 8.17 7.21
CA ARG A 65 8.00 9.35 6.40
C ARG A 65 6.49 9.46 6.16
N PRO A 66 6.00 10.67 5.90
CA PRO A 66 4.56 10.86 5.71
C PRO A 66 4.09 10.43 4.33
N ASP A 67 2.79 10.52 4.13
CA ASP A 67 2.17 10.25 2.84
C ASP A 67 2.36 8.83 2.35
N ARG A 68 2.36 7.89 3.28
CA ARG A 68 2.61 6.48 2.93
C ARG A 68 1.61 5.95 1.92
N ALA A 69 0.33 6.27 2.08
CA ALA A 69 -0.68 5.76 1.15
C ALA A 69 -0.45 6.26 -0.26
N ARG A 70 -0.15 7.56 -0.40
CA ARG A 70 0.12 8.12 -1.72
C ARG A 70 1.38 7.52 -2.33
N ARG A 71 2.43 7.38 -1.53
CA ARG A 71 3.69 6.82 -2.04
C ARG A 71 3.54 5.37 -2.47
N ILE A 72 2.76 4.60 -1.72
CA ILE A 72 2.51 3.21 -2.09
C ILE A 72 1.66 3.14 -3.35
N LEU A 73 0.63 3.97 -3.43
CA LEU A 73 -0.20 3.99 -4.62
C LEU A 73 0.61 4.35 -5.86
N GLU A 74 1.49 5.32 -5.73
CA GLU A 74 2.36 5.70 -6.85
C GLU A 74 3.30 4.57 -7.25
N LEU A 75 3.84 3.85 -6.26
CA LEU A 75 4.73 2.75 -6.56
C LEU A 75 4.02 1.63 -7.30
N LEU A 76 2.77 1.38 -6.96
CA LEU A 76 2.02 0.30 -7.58
C LEU A 76 1.40 0.70 -8.92
N SER A 77 1.32 1.98 -9.20
CA SER A 77 0.63 2.46 -10.39
C SER A 77 1.52 2.49 -11.61
N ASP A 78 0.89 2.37 -12.74
CA ASP A 78 1.57 2.53 -14.01
C ASP A 78 2.04 3.98 -14.13
N PRO A 79 3.30 4.23 -14.41
CA PRO A 79 3.78 5.60 -14.54
C PRO A 79 3.27 6.32 -15.78
N SER A 80 2.60 5.63 -16.69
CA SER A 80 2.08 6.28 -17.87
C SER A 80 1.08 7.35 -17.51
N ALA A 81 1.17 8.49 -18.15
CA ALA A 81 0.24 9.57 -17.89
C ALA A 81 -1.04 9.43 -18.64
N GLU A 82 -1.11 8.55 -19.60
CA GLU A 82 -2.28 8.45 -20.43
C GLU A 82 -3.24 7.40 -19.96
N PRO A 83 -4.53 7.68 -19.92
CA PRO A 83 -5.48 6.64 -19.57
C PRO A 83 -5.49 5.56 -20.63
N VAL A 84 -5.74 4.36 -20.22
CA VAL A 84 -5.82 3.25 -21.13
C VAL A 84 -7.28 2.98 -21.39
N ALA A 85 -7.68 3.09 -22.64
CA ALA A 85 -9.08 3.00 -22.97
C ALA A 85 -9.67 1.66 -22.60
N THR A 86 -8.90 0.62 -22.67
CA THR A 86 -9.42 -0.69 -22.36
C THR A 86 -8.84 -1.23 -21.09
N ALA A 87 -8.49 -0.37 -20.21
CA ALA A 87 -7.79 -0.80 -19.01
C ALA A 87 -8.55 -1.83 -18.22
N GLY A 88 -9.83 -1.73 -18.21
CA GLY A 88 -10.58 -2.67 -17.42
C GLY A 88 -10.56 -4.06 -17.94
N MET A 89 -10.05 -4.25 -19.14
CA MET A 89 -10.13 -5.53 -19.71
C MET A 89 -9.15 -6.48 -19.17
N LYS A 90 -7.94 -6.16 -19.09
CA LYS A 90 -7.02 -7.12 -18.65
C LYS A 90 -5.75 -6.56 -18.18
N GLY A 91 -5.65 -5.32 -17.94
CA GLY A 91 -4.42 -4.75 -17.50
C GLY A 91 -4.26 -4.66 -16.01
N ALA A 92 -5.30 -4.98 -15.27
CA ALA A 92 -5.27 -4.70 -13.84
C ALA A 92 -4.58 -5.82 -13.08
N THR A 93 -3.31 -5.67 -12.85
CA THR A 93 -2.54 -6.65 -12.11
C THR A 93 -2.27 -6.24 -10.68
N GLY A 94 -2.62 -5.01 -10.29
CA GLY A 94 -2.37 -4.53 -8.95
C GLY A 94 -1.04 -3.88 -8.76
N ALA A 95 -0.11 -4.07 -9.68
CA ALA A 95 1.20 -3.43 -9.63
C ALA A 95 1.69 -3.22 -11.03
N HIS A 96 2.47 -2.18 -11.22
CA HIS A 96 3.04 -1.90 -12.54
C HIS A 96 4.09 -2.94 -12.90
N ASP A 97 4.00 -3.45 -14.11
CA ASP A 97 4.96 -4.43 -14.60
C ASP A 97 6.05 -3.67 -15.37
N PRO A 98 7.25 -3.58 -14.83
CA PRO A 98 8.30 -2.80 -15.49
C PRO A 98 8.79 -3.41 -16.78
N SER A 99 8.46 -4.64 -17.06
CA SER A 99 8.88 -5.25 -18.31
C SER A 99 7.96 -4.88 -19.45
N LYS A 100 6.85 -4.22 -19.17
CA LYS A 100 5.93 -3.81 -20.20
C LYS A 100 6.01 -2.32 -20.33
N ALA A 101 6.76 -1.85 -21.19
CA ALA A 101 7.01 -0.41 -21.32
C ALA A 101 5.85 0.33 -21.92
#